data_f61f5a2fbc62cbabb4cda6ae395e35d9
#
_entry.id   f61f5a2fbc62cbabb4cda6ae395e35d9
#
_cell.length_a   1.000
_cell.length_b   1.000
_cell.length_c   1.000
_cell.angle_alpha   90.00
_cell.angle_beta   90.00
_cell.angle_gamma   90.00
#
_symmetry.space_group_name_H-M   'P 1'
#
loop_
_entity.id
_entity.type
_entity.pdbx_description
1 polymer ?
#
loop_
_entity_poly.entity_id
_entity_poly.type
_entity_poly.pdbx_seq_one_letter_code
_entity_poly.pdbx_strand_id
1 'polypeptide(L)'
;MAILEFRGETITNPSEIKSVLSTYGIPYENWGVQSLADSSAEGVLSSYANDILKLKNERNYITEDVIALDPETPNLDALLAKFSDEHHHTDDEVRFTVAGEGVFEINVTSDERVKFTAQPGDLIVVPAWRRHLFYLTDKKTIRCIRLFKDKSGWEAHYPYAQDGSAEYTLHFA
;
A
#
# COMPACT_ATOMS: atom_id res chain seq x y z
N MET A 1 -14.81 -1.84 0.06
CA MET A 1 -14.24 -2.56 -1.10
C MET A 1 -13.46 -1.59 -1.96
N ALA A 2 -12.28 -2.01 -2.41
CA ALA A 2 -11.39 -1.18 -3.23
C ALA A 2 -12.08 -0.62 -4.48
N ILE A 3 -11.53 0.48 -4.97
CA ILE A 3 -11.88 1.07 -6.26
C ILE A 3 -10.59 1.12 -7.08
N LEU A 4 -10.62 0.55 -8.29
CA LEU A 4 -9.52 0.64 -9.25
C LEU A 4 -9.96 1.48 -10.44
N GLU A 5 -9.23 2.56 -10.69
CA GLU A 5 -9.39 3.39 -11.89
C GLU A 5 -8.23 3.11 -12.84
N PHE A 6 -8.54 2.67 -14.05
CA PHE A 6 -7.53 2.33 -15.06
C PHE A 6 -8.07 2.47 -16.47
N ARG A 7 -7.36 3.14 -17.35
CA ARG A 7 -7.72 3.37 -18.77
C ARG A 7 -9.12 3.94 -18.97
N GLY A 8 -9.55 4.81 -18.06
CA GLY A 8 -10.86 5.45 -18.10
C GLY A 8 -12.01 4.59 -17.55
N GLU A 9 -11.73 3.39 -17.08
CA GLU A 9 -12.69 2.50 -16.44
C GLU A 9 -12.57 2.56 -14.92
N THR A 10 -13.69 2.38 -14.22
CA THR A 10 -13.76 2.25 -12.76
C THR A 10 -14.25 0.86 -12.41
N ILE A 11 -13.42 0.10 -11.72
CA ILE A 11 -13.66 -1.30 -11.35
C ILE A 11 -13.81 -1.40 -9.84
N THR A 12 -14.87 -2.04 -9.36
CA THR A 12 -15.17 -2.23 -7.94
C THR A 12 -15.33 -3.71 -7.54
N ASN A 13 -15.40 -4.61 -8.50
CA ASN A 13 -15.46 -6.05 -8.23
C ASN A 13 -14.08 -6.57 -7.81
N PRO A 14 -13.93 -7.17 -6.60
CA PRO A 14 -12.63 -7.61 -6.10
C PRO A 14 -11.93 -8.64 -7.00
N SER A 15 -12.68 -9.56 -7.61
CA SER A 15 -12.09 -10.56 -8.50
C SER A 15 -11.55 -9.94 -9.78
N GLU A 16 -12.24 -8.93 -10.30
CA GLU A 16 -11.82 -8.18 -11.48
C GLU A 16 -10.62 -7.30 -11.17
N ILE A 17 -10.64 -6.58 -10.03
CA ILE A 17 -9.48 -5.82 -9.53
C ILE A 17 -8.25 -6.74 -9.42
N LYS A 18 -8.42 -7.92 -8.81
CA LYS A 18 -7.36 -8.92 -8.66
C LYS A 18 -6.82 -9.36 -10.02
N SER A 19 -7.68 -9.61 -10.98
CA SER A 19 -7.29 -10.02 -12.34
C SER A 19 -6.48 -8.94 -13.04
N VAL A 20 -6.93 -7.70 -13.01
CA VAL A 20 -6.21 -6.57 -13.62
C VAL A 20 -4.85 -6.36 -12.96
N LEU A 21 -4.79 -6.24 -11.63
CA LEU A 21 -3.55 -6.00 -10.90
C LEU A 21 -2.54 -7.14 -11.05
N SER A 22 -3.01 -8.40 -11.09
CA SER A 22 -2.14 -9.57 -11.26
C SER A 22 -1.44 -9.59 -12.64
N THR A 23 -2.06 -9.04 -13.67
CA THR A 23 -1.45 -8.87 -15.00
C THR A 23 -0.16 -8.06 -14.94
N TYR A 24 -0.08 -7.16 -13.99
CA TYR A 24 1.09 -6.30 -13.77
C TYR A 24 1.95 -6.72 -12.56
N GLY A 25 1.71 -7.91 -12.02
CA GLY A 25 2.48 -8.43 -10.89
C GLY A 25 2.24 -7.70 -9.57
N ILE A 26 1.07 -7.06 -9.41
CA ILE A 26 0.66 -6.37 -8.18
C ILE A 26 -0.31 -7.26 -7.42
N PRO A 27 0.10 -7.88 -6.30
CA PRO A 27 -0.80 -8.71 -5.50
C PRO A 27 -1.88 -7.89 -4.81
N TYR A 28 -3.12 -8.35 -4.94
CA TYR A 28 -4.27 -7.80 -4.26
C TYR A 28 -5.13 -8.94 -3.70
N GLU A 29 -5.58 -8.77 -2.46
CA GLU A 29 -6.56 -9.65 -1.81
C GLU A 29 -7.59 -8.81 -1.05
N ASN A 30 -8.75 -9.36 -0.82
CA ASN A 30 -9.70 -8.82 0.14
C ASN A 30 -9.86 -9.84 1.27
N TRP A 31 -9.36 -9.48 2.47
CA TRP A 31 -9.46 -10.33 3.67
C TRP A 31 -10.77 -10.13 4.42
N GLY A 32 -11.58 -9.16 3.96
CA GLY A 32 -12.78 -8.74 4.68
C GLY A 32 -12.49 -7.92 5.94
N VAL A 33 -13.53 -7.48 6.59
CA VAL A 33 -13.47 -6.70 7.82
C VAL A 33 -13.80 -7.61 8.99
N GLN A 34 -12.90 -7.69 9.97
CA GLN A 34 -13.09 -8.46 11.19
C GLN A 34 -13.46 -7.55 12.37
N SER A 35 -14.17 -8.11 13.36
CA SER A 35 -14.37 -7.45 14.63
C SER A 35 -13.04 -7.38 15.37
N LEU A 36 -12.61 -6.17 15.72
CA LEU A 36 -11.37 -5.98 16.46
C LEU A 36 -11.58 -6.31 17.94
N ALA A 37 -10.59 -6.95 18.57
CA ALA A 37 -10.59 -7.19 20.01
C ALA A 37 -10.62 -5.86 20.78
N ASP A 38 -9.82 -4.90 20.32
CA ASP A 38 -9.82 -3.49 20.72
C ASP A 38 -9.16 -2.63 19.65
N SER A 39 -9.04 -1.32 19.86
CA SER A 39 -8.45 -0.39 18.91
C SER A 39 -6.92 -0.25 19.03
N SER A 40 -6.28 -0.97 19.94
CA SER A 40 -4.81 -0.97 20.08
C SER A 40 -4.14 -1.65 18.88
N ALA A 41 -2.86 -1.40 18.69
CA ALA A 41 -2.07 -2.11 17.67
C ALA A 41 -2.10 -3.63 17.90
N GLU A 42 -1.99 -4.07 19.17
CA GLU A 42 -2.04 -5.49 19.53
C GLU A 42 -3.41 -6.12 19.24
N GLY A 43 -4.50 -5.42 19.57
CA GLY A 43 -5.86 -5.86 19.27
C GLY A 43 -6.13 -5.99 17.77
N VAL A 44 -5.61 -5.05 17.00
CA VAL A 44 -5.68 -5.12 15.52
C VAL A 44 -4.89 -6.30 14.99
N LEU A 45 -3.62 -6.47 15.38
CA LEU A 45 -2.77 -7.57 14.90
C LEU A 45 -3.32 -8.94 15.30
N SER A 46 -3.85 -9.08 16.52
CA SER A 46 -4.44 -10.34 16.99
C SER A 46 -5.69 -10.71 16.18
N SER A 47 -6.51 -9.74 15.81
CA SER A 47 -7.73 -9.98 15.04
C SER A 47 -7.46 -10.50 13.62
N TYR A 48 -6.31 -10.18 13.04
CA TYR A 48 -5.89 -10.62 11.71
C TYR A 48 -4.71 -11.60 11.73
N ALA A 49 -4.42 -12.22 12.89
CA ALA A 49 -3.24 -13.05 13.09
C ALA A 49 -3.09 -14.20 12.06
N ASN A 50 -4.19 -14.84 11.69
CA ASN A 50 -4.17 -15.94 10.74
C ASN A 50 -3.83 -15.47 9.32
N ASP A 51 -4.39 -14.35 8.90
CA ASP A 51 -4.14 -13.76 7.58
C ASP A 51 -2.70 -13.25 7.48
N ILE A 52 -2.21 -12.60 8.55
CA ILE A 52 -0.82 -12.16 8.68
C ILE A 52 0.14 -13.35 8.58
N LEU A 53 -0.12 -14.42 9.36
CA LEU A 53 0.72 -15.62 9.36
C LEU A 53 0.77 -16.28 7.98
N LYS A 54 -0.37 -16.41 7.32
CA LYS A 54 -0.45 -16.94 5.96
C LYS A 54 0.43 -16.13 5.02
N LEU A 55 0.28 -14.82 4.99
CA LEU A 55 1.02 -13.94 4.10
C LEU A 55 2.54 -13.94 4.41
N LYS A 56 2.91 -14.00 5.70
CA LYS A 56 4.33 -14.15 6.12
C LYS A 56 4.94 -15.44 5.56
N ASN A 57 4.22 -16.55 5.65
CA ASN A 57 4.70 -17.83 5.13
C ASN A 57 4.78 -17.88 3.60
N GLU A 58 3.82 -17.29 2.91
CA GLU A 58 3.79 -17.30 1.45
C GLU A 58 4.84 -16.37 0.81
N ARG A 59 5.20 -15.26 1.47
CA ARG A 59 6.05 -14.20 0.91
C ARG A 59 7.31 -13.88 1.71
N ASN A 60 7.59 -14.66 2.78
CA ASN A 60 8.76 -14.48 3.64
C ASN A 60 8.84 -13.12 4.34
N TYR A 61 7.70 -12.52 4.72
CA TYR A 61 7.71 -11.37 5.62
C TYR A 61 8.03 -11.80 7.04
N ILE A 62 8.78 -10.96 7.77
CA ILE A 62 9.32 -11.30 9.09
C ILE A 62 8.57 -10.58 10.20
N THR A 63 8.34 -9.28 10.02
CA THR A 63 7.72 -8.43 11.04
C THR A 63 6.49 -7.71 10.51
N GLU A 64 5.66 -7.27 11.42
CA GLU A 64 4.47 -6.46 11.15
C GLU A 64 4.36 -5.32 12.16
N ASP A 65 3.64 -4.28 11.78
CA ASP A 65 3.20 -3.21 12.67
C ASP A 65 1.84 -2.65 12.23
N VAL A 66 1.30 -1.75 13.04
CA VAL A 66 0.09 -0.99 12.73
C VAL A 66 0.44 0.49 12.68
N ILE A 67 0.04 1.14 11.61
CA ILE A 67 0.10 2.61 11.50
C ILE A 67 -1.33 3.16 11.46
N ALA A 68 -1.53 4.29 12.12
CA ALA A 68 -2.77 5.04 12.07
C ALA A 68 -2.44 6.52 11.82
N LEU A 69 -3.14 7.11 10.87
CA LEU A 69 -3.09 8.52 10.55
C LEU A 69 -4.50 9.08 10.58
N ASP A 70 -4.66 10.26 11.16
CA ASP A 70 -5.90 11.01 11.24
C ASP A 70 -5.59 12.52 11.26
N PRO A 71 -6.60 13.41 11.18
CA PRO A 71 -6.38 14.86 11.18
C PRO A 71 -5.64 15.39 12.40
N GLU A 72 -5.67 14.68 13.54
CA GLU A 72 -5.00 15.07 14.79
C GLU A 72 -3.54 14.56 14.84
N THR A 73 -3.10 13.78 13.85
CA THR A 73 -1.74 13.27 13.80
C THR A 73 -0.74 14.41 13.70
N PRO A 74 0.23 14.52 14.64
CA PRO A 74 1.24 15.58 14.60
C PRO A 74 2.04 15.55 13.28
N ASN A 75 2.21 16.71 12.65
CA ASN A 75 2.92 16.86 11.38
C ASN A 75 2.39 15.99 10.22
N LEU A 76 1.09 15.74 10.18
CA LEU A 76 0.44 14.89 9.17
C LEU A 76 0.85 15.31 7.75
N ASP A 77 0.78 16.59 7.42
CA ASP A 77 1.12 17.08 6.08
C ASP A 77 2.59 16.80 5.71
N ALA A 78 3.51 16.93 6.65
CA ALA A 78 4.92 16.61 6.42
C ALA A 78 5.16 15.09 6.26
N LEU A 79 4.40 14.26 6.98
CA LEU A 79 4.43 12.81 6.82
C LEU A 79 3.90 12.39 5.45
N LEU A 80 2.78 12.97 5.03
CA LEU A 80 2.15 12.67 3.74
C LEU A 80 2.99 13.18 2.57
N ALA A 81 3.65 14.33 2.70
CA ALA A 81 4.52 14.90 1.67
C ALA A 81 5.65 13.93 1.24
N LYS A 82 6.11 13.07 2.13
CA LYS A 82 7.13 12.04 1.81
C LYS A 82 6.65 10.99 0.81
N PHE A 83 5.35 10.77 0.71
CA PHE A 83 4.75 9.70 -0.09
C PHE A 83 3.88 10.20 -1.23
N SER A 84 3.56 11.50 -1.25
CA SER A 84 2.76 12.12 -2.30
C SER A 84 3.52 12.35 -3.60
N ASP A 85 4.85 12.39 -3.55
CA ASP A 85 5.71 12.41 -4.73
C ASP A 85 6.04 10.97 -5.17
N GLU A 86 6.23 10.77 -6.48
CA GLU A 86 6.59 9.46 -7.02
C GLU A 86 7.91 8.97 -6.44
N HIS A 87 7.89 7.77 -5.89
CA HIS A 87 9.03 7.10 -5.25
C HIS A 87 8.95 5.60 -5.44
N HIS A 88 9.98 4.89 -5.01
CA HIS A 88 10.00 3.43 -4.89
C HIS A 88 10.67 3.01 -3.59
N HIS A 89 10.49 1.75 -3.22
CA HIS A 89 11.17 1.11 -2.11
C HIS A 89 12.03 -0.06 -2.61
N THR A 90 13.03 -0.44 -1.84
CA THR A 90 13.88 -1.61 -2.17
C THR A 90 13.28 -2.93 -1.70
N ASP A 91 12.20 -2.89 -0.91
CA ASP A 91 11.38 -4.04 -0.51
C ASP A 91 9.91 -3.82 -0.88
N ASP A 92 9.09 -4.87 -0.82
CA ASP A 92 7.65 -4.78 -1.06
C ASP A 92 6.99 -3.85 -0.05
N GLU A 93 6.11 -2.96 -0.52
CA GLU A 93 5.22 -2.21 0.37
C GLU A 93 3.90 -2.96 0.55
N VAL A 94 3.72 -3.55 1.72
CA VAL A 94 2.53 -4.32 2.07
C VAL A 94 1.60 -3.49 2.95
N ARG A 95 0.39 -3.26 2.48
CA ARG A 95 -0.64 -2.51 3.20
C ARG A 95 -1.95 -3.28 3.24
N PHE A 96 -2.40 -3.63 4.45
CA PHE A 96 -3.77 -4.08 4.69
C PHE A 96 -4.53 -2.97 5.39
N THR A 97 -5.61 -2.51 4.78
CA THR A 97 -6.43 -1.41 5.31
C THR A 97 -7.43 -1.95 6.32
N VAL A 98 -7.30 -1.51 7.58
CA VAL A 98 -8.19 -1.88 8.69
C VAL A 98 -9.35 -0.90 8.81
N ALA A 99 -9.07 0.39 8.65
CA ALA A 99 -10.06 1.46 8.73
C ALA A 99 -9.62 2.67 7.89
N GLY A 100 -10.56 3.53 7.55
CA GLY A 100 -10.30 4.69 6.69
C GLY A 100 -10.04 4.30 5.24
N GLU A 101 -9.36 5.15 4.50
CA GLU A 101 -9.02 4.90 3.09
C GLU A 101 -7.80 5.71 2.63
N GLY A 102 -7.09 5.17 1.65
CA GLY A 102 -5.95 5.82 1.03
C GLY A 102 -5.83 5.45 -0.44
N VAL A 103 -5.16 6.28 -1.20
CA VAL A 103 -5.01 6.13 -2.64
C VAL A 103 -3.57 5.83 -2.98
N PHE A 104 -3.35 4.74 -3.71
CA PHE A 104 -2.10 4.42 -4.39
C PHE A 104 -2.24 4.72 -5.87
N GLU A 105 -1.29 5.46 -6.41
CA GLU A 105 -1.10 5.49 -7.86
C GLU A 105 0.17 4.71 -8.19
N ILE A 106 0.03 3.60 -8.91
CA ILE A 106 1.11 2.63 -9.13
C ILE A 106 1.41 2.53 -10.62
N ASN A 107 2.66 2.73 -10.99
CA ASN A 107 3.07 2.59 -12.37
C ASN A 107 3.01 1.12 -12.79
N VAL A 108 2.29 0.83 -13.86
CA VAL A 108 2.14 -0.52 -14.42
C VAL A 108 2.98 -0.71 -15.68
N THR A 109 3.26 0.38 -16.38
CA THR A 109 4.25 0.48 -17.46
C THR A 109 5.04 1.79 -17.31
N SER A 110 5.93 2.12 -18.26
CA SER A 110 6.60 3.43 -18.28
C SER A 110 5.62 4.60 -18.36
N ASP A 111 4.49 4.41 -19.03
CA ASP A 111 3.58 5.49 -19.42
C ASP A 111 2.17 5.35 -18.83
N GLU A 112 1.88 4.23 -18.16
CA GLU A 112 0.58 3.96 -17.60
C GLU A 112 0.63 3.74 -16.08
N ARG A 113 -0.40 4.20 -15.40
CA ARG A 113 -0.57 4.11 -13.96
C ARG A 113 -1.99 3.67 -13.62
N VAL A 114 -2.12 2.79 -12.65
CA VAL A 114 -3.40 2.49 -12.02
C VAL A 114 -3.58 3.39 -10.81
N LYS A 115 -4.82 3.80 -10.54
CA LYS A 115 -5.20 4.47 -9.30
C LYS A 115 -6.05 3.50 -8.48
N PHE A 116 -5.52 3.10 -7.33
CA PHE A 116 -6.13 2.12 -6.43
C PHE A 116 -6.52 2.80 -5.11
N THR A 117 -7.82 2.92 -4.85
CA THR A 117 -8.32 3.40 -3.56
C THR A 117 -8.55 2.19 -2.65
N ALA A 118 -7.70 2.05 -1.64
CA ALA A 118 -7.78 1.02 -0.62
C ALA A 118 -8.83 1.39 0.42
N GLN A 119 -9.68 0.43 0.78
CA GLN A 119 -10.72 0.56 1.80
C GLN A 119 -10.64 -0.60 2.81
N PRO A 120 -11.37 -0.57 3.94
CA PRO A 120 -11.30 -1.63 4.93
C PRO A 120 -11.50 -3.03 4.35
N GLY A 121 -10.59 -3.94 4.68
CA GLY A 121 -10.55 -5.30 4.18
C GLY A 121 -9.63 -5.52 2.97
N ASP A 122 -9.08 -4.47 2.37
CA ASP A 122 -8.25 -4.57 1.19
C ASP A 122 -6.77 -4.69 1.55
N LEU A 123 -6.11 -5.70 0.99
CA LEU A 123 -4.67 -5.91 0.99
C LEU A 123 -4.11 -5.56 -0.39
N ILE A 124 -3.09 -4.73 -0.42
CA ILE A 124 -2.28 -4.50 -1.62
C ILE A 124 -0.80 -4.66 -1.31
N VAL A 125 -0.06 -5.21 -2.27
CA VAL A 125 1.39 -5.29 -2.21
C VAL A 125 1.94 -4.52 -3.40
N VAL A 126 2.59 -3.39 -3.15
CA VAL A 126 3.38 -2.70 -4.17
C VAL A 126 4.74 -3.38 -4.21
N PRO A 127 5.10 -4.02 -5.35
CA PRO A 127 6.37 -4.76 -5.43
C PRO A 127 7.58 -3.84 -5.24
N ALA A 128 8.66 -4.38 -4.71
CA ALA A 128 9.96 -3.70 -4.64
C ALA A 128 10.33 -3.06 -5.98
N TRP A 129 10.93 -1.88 -5.94
CA TRP A 129 11.36 -1.08 -7.10
C TRP A 129 10.23 -0.53 -7.97
N ARG A 130 8.96 -0.81 -7.65
CA ARG A 130 7.81 -0.30 -8.37
C ARG A 130 7.55 1.15 -7.99
N ARG A 131 7.61 2.05 -8.98
CA ARG A 131 7.29 3.47 -8.76
C ARG A 131 5.81 3.65 -8.47
N HIS A 132 5.55 4.41 -7.44
CA HIS A 132 4.19 4.72 -6.98
C HIS A 132 4.19 6.01 -6.16
N LEU A 133 3.02 6.47 -5.84
CA LEU A 133 2.78 7.51 -4.85
C LEU A 133 1.57 7.14 -3.99
N PHE A 134 1.48 7.74 -2.82
CA PHE A 134 0.39 7.51 -1.88
C PHE A 134 -0.10 8.82 -1.29
N TYR A 135 -1.41 8.95 -1.18
CA TYR A 135 -2.05 10.06 -0.49
C TYR A 135 -3.36 9.63 0.17
N LEU A 136 -3.83 10.41 1.14
CA LEU A 136 -5.13 10.18 1.77
C LEU A 136 -6.23 10.86 0.94
N THR A 137 -7.42 10.29 1.01
CA THR A 137 -8.64 10.94 0.51
C THR A 137 -9.01 12.14 1.40
N ASP A 138 -10.06 12.87 1.05
CA ASP A 138 -10.58 14.00 1.84
C ASP A 138 -10.97 13.61 3.28
N LYS A 139 -11.15 12.31 3.55
CA LYS A 139 -11.39 11.80 4.90
C LYS A 139 -10.17 11.92 5.82
N LYS A 140 -8.98 12.04 5.26
CA LYS A 140 -7.70 12.18 5.96
C LYS A 140 -7.47 11.17 7.09
N THR A 141 -8.02 9.98 6.96
CA THR A 141 -7.96 8.93 7.98
C THR A 141 -7.64 7.59 7.35
N ILE A 142 -6.63 6.90 7.87
CA ILE A 142 -6.31 5.53 7.52
C ILE A 142 -5.69 4.80 8.71
N ARG A 143 -6.02 3.51 8.84
CA ARG A 143 -5.33 2.57 9.72
C ARG A 143 -4.97 1.34 8.92
N CYS A 144 -3.68 0.99 8.91
CA CYS A 144 -3.16 -0.13 8.15
C CYS A 144 -2.30 -1.06 9.00
N ILE A 145 -2.35 -2.35 8.69
CA ILE A 145 -1.29 -3.29 9.03
C ILE A 145 -0.26 -3.23 7.91
N ARG A 146 1.04 -3.17 8.30
CA ARG A 146 2.17 -3.25 7.37
C ARG A 146 2.98 -4.51 7.67
N LEU A 147 3.51 -5.15 6.63
CA LEU A 147 4.42 -6.29 6.77
C LEU A 147 5.75 -5.99 6.09
N PHE A 148 6.84 -6.50 6.66
CA PHE A 148 8.21 -6.20 6.23
C PHE A 148 9.06 -7.48 6.16
N LYS A 149 9.93 -7.56 5.16
CA LYS A 149 11.12 -8.41 5.19
C LYS A 149 12.24 -7.73 5.95
N ASP A 150 12.48 -6.45 5.61
CA ASP A 150 13.39 -5.56 6.32
C ASP A 150 12.76 -4.15 6.35
N LYS A 151 12.63 -3.55 7.53
CA LYS A 151 12.06 -2.19 7.68
C LYS A 151 12.88 -1.11 6.97
N SER A 152 14.19 -1.29 6.83
CA SER A 152 15.06 -0.37 6.09
C SER A 152 14.71 -0.32 4.60
N GLY A 153 14.16 -1.40 4.06
CA GLY A 153 13.70 -1.47 2.67
C GLY A 153 12.51 -0.59 2.32
N TRP A 154 11.88 0.03 3.33
CA TRP A 154 10.76 0.98 3.13
C TRP A 154 11.20 2.45 3.09
N GLU A 155 12.48 2.72 3.07
CA GLU A 155 12.98 4.06 2.77
C GLU A 155 12.53 4.46 1.36
N ALA A 156 11.98 5.69 1.22
CA ALA A 156 11.52 6.20 -0.06
C ALA A 156 12.71 6.69 -0.88
N HIS A 157 12.85 6.16 -2.10
CA HIS A 157 13.84 6.59 -3.09
C HIS A 157 13.12 7.33 -4.20
N TYR A 158 13.51 8.60 -4.42
CA TYR A 158 12.85 9.45 -5.41
C TYR A 158 13.59 9.36 -6.75
N PRO A 159 12.85 9.23 -7.85
CA PRO A 159 13.43 9.09 -9.18
C PRO A 159 14.17 10.33 -9.66
N TYR A 160 13.83 11.47 -9.13
CA TYR A 160 14.48 12.74 -9.42
C TYR A 160 15.11 13.24 -8.13
N ALA A 161 16.41 12.95 -7.93
CA ALA A 161 17.16 13.64 -6.90
C ALA A 161 17.07 15.15 -7.17
N GLN A 162 16.93 15.95 -6.14
CA GLN A 162 16.84 17.41 -6.26
C GLN A 162 18.11 18.02 -6.89
N ASP A 163 19.17 17.22 -7.05
CA ASP A 163 20.45 17.58 -7.68
C ASP A 163 20.53 17.22 -9.18
N GLY A 164 19.45 16.69 -9.79
CA GLY A 164 19.39 16.33 -11.21
C GLY A 164 20.09 15.02 -11.58
N SER A 165 20.57 14.24 -10.61
CA SER A 165 21.06 12.89 -10.86
C SER A 165 19.91 11.92 -11.00
N ALA A 166 19.73 11.32 -12.19
CA ALA A 166 18.75 10.29 -12.44
C ALA A 166 19.35 8.91 -12.11
N GLU A 167 19.06 8.35 -10.93
CA GLU A 167 19.27 6.93 -10.72
C GLU A 167 18.02 6.17 -11.15
N TYR A 168 18.10 5.48 -12.28
CA TYR A 168 17.03 4.64 -12.78
C TYR A 168 17.49 3.28 -13.23
N THR A 169 16.95 2.25 -12.60
CA THR A 169 16.73 0.98 -13.26
C THR A 169 15.25 0.60 -13.05
N LEU A 170 14.46 0.73 -14.13
CA LEU A 170 13.10 0.24 -14.15
C LEU A 170 13.13 -1.29 -14.21
N HIS A 171 12.80 -1.95 -13.12
CA HIS A 171 12.49 -3.37 -13.13
C HIS A 171 10.97 -3.53 -13.27
N PHE A 172 10.51 -3.68 -14.50
CA PHE A 172 9.19 -4.27 -14.75
C PHE A 172 9.39 -5.78 -14.82
N ALA A 173 9.04 -6.45 -13.75
CA ALA A 173 8.90 -7.90 -13.78
C ALA A 173 7.49 -8.26 -14.24
#